data_9c2a835a3d0e2373c320508043ebd544
#
_entry.id   9c2a835a3d0e2373c320508043ebd544
#
_cell.length_a   1.000
_cell.length_b   1.000
_cell.length_c   1.000
_cell.angle_alpha   90.00
_cell.angle_beta   90.00
_cell.angle_gamma   90.00
#
_symmetry.space_group_name_H-M   'P 1'
#
loop_
_entity.id
_entity.type
_entity.pdbx_description
1 polymer ?
#
loop_
_entity_poly.entity_id
_entity_poly.type
_entity_poly.pdbx_seq_one_letter_code
_entity_poly.pdbx_strand_id
1 'polypeptide(L)'
;TPLVKFRKGEQPKITMNIPMVSAIMQSVSGDKMAIALATEGGVSFIYGSQSVADEAAMVARAKDHKAGFVTSDSNVSPEDTLADVIALKEKTGHSTVAVTADGTAAFP
;
A
#
# COMPACT_ATOMS: atom_id res chain seq x y z
N THR A 1 -8.55 -11.55 16.06
CA THR A 1 -9.61 -12.51 15.72
C THR A 1 -9.27 -13.21 14.41
N PRO A 2 -9.30 -14.56 14.35
CA PRO A 2 -9.10 -15.28 13.10
C PRO A 2 -10.30 -15.13 12.17
N LEU A 3 -10.06 -15.00 10.87
CA LEU A 3 -11.10 -14.85 9.85
C LEU A 3 -11.85 -16.15 9.54
N VAL A 4 -11.22 -17.27 9.75
CA VAL A 4 -11.79 -18.60 9.46
C VAL A 4 -11.73 -19.50 10.67
N LYS A 5 -12.69 -20.42 10.78
CA LYS A 5 -12.58 -21.54 11.72
C LYS A 5 -11.47 -22.47 11.25
N PHE A 6 -10.67 -22.92 12.17
CA PHE A 6 -9.61 -23.89 11.93
C PHE A 6 -9.67 -24.98 13.00
N ARG A 7 -9.06 -26.11 12.70
CA ARG A 7 -9.03 -27.24 13.64
C ARG A 7 -8.14 -26.91 14.84
N LYS A 8 -8.38 -27.58 15.95
CA LYS A 8 -7.54 -27.42 17.15
C LYS A 8 -6.07 -27.67 16.78
N GLY A 9 -5.23 -26.70 17.05
CA GLY A 9 -3.79 -26.76 16.75
C GLY A 9 -3.38 -26.14 15.39
N GLU A 10 -4.32 -25.78 14.51
CA GLU A 10 -3.99 -25.00 13.31
C GLU A 10 -3.77 -23.53 13.67
N GLN A 11 -2.79 -22.93 13.02
CA GLN A 11 -2.58 -21.48 13.10
C GLN A 11 -3.39 -20.78 12.00
N PRO A 12 -4.11 -19.70 12.32
CA PRO A 12 -4.82 -18.93 11.32
C PRO A 12 -3.84 -18.25 10.37
N LYS A 13 -4.11 -18.32 9.06
CA LYS A 13 -3.29 -17.64 8.05
C LYS A 13 -3.50 -16.13 8.05
N ILE A 14 -4.70 -15.69 8.42
CA ILE A 14 -5.09 -14.27 8.48
C ILE A 14 -5.76 -14.00 9.81
N THR A 15 -5.32 -12.95 10.48
CA THR A 15 -5.92 -12.46 11.72
C THR A 15 -6.29 -11.00 11.58
N MET A 16 -7.27 -10.54 12.33
CA MET A 16 -7.64 -9.13 12.43
C MET A 16 -7.72 -8.71 13.89
N ASN A 17 -7.43 -7.44 14.17
CA ASN A 17 -7.44 -6.92 15.54
C ASN A 17 -8.85 -6.49 15.97
N ILE A 18 -9.64 -5.99 15.03
CA ILE A 18 -11.04 -5.63 15.26
C ILE A 18 -11.95 -6.47 14.34
N PRO A 19 -13.17 -6.82 14.77
CA PRO A 19 -14.10 -7.65 13.98
C PRO A 19 -14.86 -6.81 12.93
N MET A 20 -14.14 -6.02 12.14
CA MET A 20 -14.71 -5.19 11.07
C MET A 20 -14.21 -5.64 9.71
N VAL A 21 -15.15 -5.86 8.81
CA VAL A 21 -14.89 -6.29 7.44
C VAL A 21 -15.78 -5.47 6.51
N SER A 22 -15.22 -4.99 5.39
CA SER A 22 -16.02 -4.25 4.40
C SER A 22 -16.85 -5.17 3.53
N ALA A 23 -18.03 -4.69 3.13
CA ALA A 23 -18.87 -5.39 2.15
C ALA A 23 -18.24 -5.31 0.75
N ILE A 24 -18.29 -6.42 0.00
CA ILE A 24 -17.69 -6.55 -1.33
C ILE A 24 -18.54 -5.85 -2.40
N MET A 25 -18.67 -4.54 -2.30
CA MET A 25 -19.46 -3.71 -3.20
C MET A 25 -18.62 -2.57 -3.78
N GLN A 26 -18.83 -2.26 -5.07
CA GLN A 26 -18.07 -1.26 -5.80
C GLN A 26 -18.07 0.13 -5.12
N SER A 27 -19.19 0.55 -4.57
CA SER A 27 -19.32 1.84 -3.88
C SER A 27 -18.73 1.85 -2.45
N VAL A 28 -18.31 0.71 -1.92
CA VAL A 28 -17.85 0.55 -0.54
C VAL A 28 -16.40 0.13 -0.47
N SER A 29 -16.02 -0.96 -1.14
CA SER A 29 -14.77 -1.69 -0.92
C SER A 29 -13.74 -1.46 -2.02
N GLY A 30 -13.26 -0.24 -2.17
CA GLY A 30 -12.07 0.07 -2.98
C GLY A 30 -10.79 0.10 -2.13
N ASP A 31 -9.70 0.52 -2.76
CA ASP A 31 -8.38 0.67 -2.12
C ASP A 31 -8.39 1.61 -0.91
N LYS A 32 -9.13 2.72 -0.97
CA LYS A 32 -9.25 3.67 0.15
C LYS A 32 -9.88 3.05 1.39
N MET A 33 -10.95 2.26 1.21
CA MET A 33 -11.60 1.55 2.31
C MET A 33 -10.69 0.46 2.85
N ALA A 34 -9.96 -0.24 1.98
CA ALA A 34 -8.99 -1.25 2.38
C ALA A 34 -7.88 -0.67 3.26
N ILE A 35 -7.35 0.50 2.88
CA ILE A 35 -6.35 1.23 3.68
C ILE A 35 -6.94 1.64 5.04
N ALA A 36 -8.11 2.26 5.05
CA ALA A 36 -8.75 2.73 6.28
C ALA A 36 -9.01 1.58 7.27
N LEU A 37 -9.58 0.48 6.79
CA LEU A 37 -9.82 -0.70 7.64
C LEU A 37 -8.54 -1.36 8.13
N ALA A 38 -7.52 -1.46 7.26
CA ALA A 38 -6.23 -2.03 7.66
C ALA A 38 -5.56 -1.19 8.75
N THR A 39 -5.64 0.15 8.67
CA THR A 39 -5.10 1.06 9.68
C THR A 39 -5.75 0.85 11.04
N GLU A 40 -7.05 0.56 11.09
CA GLU A 40 -7.79 0.25 12.31
C GLU A 40 -7.66 -1.21 12.76
N GLY A 41 -7.03 -2.06 11.95
CA GLY A 41 -6.84 -3.48 12.26
C GLY A 41 -7.95 -4.40 11.76
N GLY A 42 -8.82 -3.92 10.88
CA GLY A 42 -9.84 -4.69 10.18
C GLY A 42 -9.33 -5.30 8.86
N VAL A 43 -10.26 -5.84 8.07
CA VAL A 43 -9.96 -6.45 6.77
C VAL A 43 -10.95 -5.96 5.73
N SER A 44 -10.49 -5.71 4.51
CA SER A 44 -11.33 -5.37 3.38
C SER A 44 -11.28 -6.46 2.31
N PHE A 45 -12.42 -6.72 1.68
CA PHE A 45 -12.52 -7.48 0.45
C PHE A 45 -12.79 -6.51 -0.70
N ILE A 46 -11.82 -6.30 -1.58
CA ILE A 46 -11.96 -5.42 -2.73
C ILE A 46 -13.01 -6.01 -3.68
N TYR A 47 -13.85 -5.15 -4.27
CA TYR A 47 -14.94 -5.59 -5.13
C TYR A 47 -14.41 -6.23 -6.43
N GLY A 48 -15.02 -7.34 -6.84
CA GLY A 48 -14.61 -8.11 -8.03
C GLY A 48 -15.32 -7.69 -9.33
N SER A 49 -16.24 -6.70 -9.32
CA SER A 49 -16.93 -6.23 -10.54
C SER A 49 -16.07 -5.24 -11.34
N GLN A 50 -14.85 -5.65 -11.66
CA GLN A 50 -13.84 -4.90 -12.41
C GLN A 50 -12.89 -5.86 -13.13
N SER A 51 -11.96 -5.34 -13.92
CA SER A 51 -10.94 -6.18 -14.53
C SER A 51 -9.96 -6.72 -13.49
N VAL A 52 -9.38 -7.89 -13.77
CA VAL A 52 -8.32 -8.48 -12.90
C VAL A 52 -7.15 -7.52 -12.71
N ALA A 53 -6.78 -6.77 -13.75
CA ALA A 53 -5.70 -5.80 -13.69
C ALA A 53 -6.01 -4.63 -12.76
N ASP A 54 -7.24 -4.10 -12.80
CA ASP A 54 -7.67 -3.01 -11.93
C ASP A 54 -7.76 -3.45 -10.47
N GLU A 55 -8.30 -4.64 -10.22
CA GLU A 55 -8.38 -5.20 -8.87
C GLU A 55 -6.97 -5.44 -8.29
N ALA A 56 -6.06 -6.01 -9.08
CA ALA A 56 -4.67 -6.21 -8.69
C ALA A 56 -3.98 -4.88 -8.38
N ALA A 57 -4.22 -3.84 -9.18
CA ALA A 57 -3.69 -2.50 -8.93
C ALA A 57 -4.24 -1.88 -7.63
N MET A 58 -5.53 -2.09 -7.31
CA MET A 58 -6.10 -1.65 -6.03
C MET A 58 -5.48 -2.38 -4.84
N VAL A 59 -5.28 -3.69 -4.96
CA VAL A 59 -4.61 -4.49 -3.91
C VAL A 59 -3.17 -4.00 -3.72
N ALA A 60 -2.43 -3.76 -4.80
CA ALA A 60 -1.08 -3.23 -4.74
C ALA A 60 -1.04 -1.89 -3.99
N ARG A 61 -1.87 -0.91 -4.38
CA ARG A 61 -1.95 0.38 -3.67
C ARG A 61 -2.29 0.23 -2.19
N ALA A 62 -3.19 -0.69 -1.83
CA ALA A 62 -3.53 -0.94 -0.43
C ALA A 62 -2.37 -1.58 0.34
N LYS A 63 -1.61 -2.46 -0.30
CA LYS A 63 -0.45 -3.13 0.31
C LYS A 63 0.77 -2.22 0.45
N ASP A 64 0.96 -1.32 -0.51
CA ASP A 64 2.06 -0.35 -0.51
C ASP A 64 1.84 0.80 0.49
N HIS A 65 0.59 0.99 0.95
CA HIS A 65 0.30 2.02 1.94
C HIS A 65 0.97 1.70 3.29
N LYS A 66 1.85 2.59 3.72
CA LYS A 66 2.53 2.52 5.02
C LYS A 66 2.11 3.73 5.85
N ALA A 67 1.38 3.49 6.94
CA ALA A 67 1.02 4.54 7.88
C ALA A 67 2.29 5.19 8.47
N GLY A 68 2.40 6.51 8.33
CA GLY A 68 3.55 7.28 8.85
C GLY A 68 4.79 7.31 7.94
N PHE A 69 4.75 6.62 6.79
CA PHE A 69 5.81 6.71 5.78
C PHE A 69 5.24 7.29 4.49
N VAL A 70 5.83 8.34 4.01
CA VAL A 70 5.57 8.85 2.67
C VAL A 70 6.50 8.09 1.72
N THR A 71 5.96 7.24 0.86
CA THR A 71 6.71 6.77 -0.30
C THR A 71 6.90 7.96 -1.22
N SER A 72 8.11 8.50 -1.25
CA SER A 72 8.44 9.61 -2.11
C SER A 72 8.91 9.07 -3.46
N ASP A 73 8.31 9.55 -4.55
CA ASP A 73 8.84 9.36 -5.90
C ASP A 73 10.10 10.21 -6.15
N SER A 74 10.54 10.95 -5.13
CA SER A 74 11.70 11.82 -5.18
C SER A 74 12.93 11.11 -4.62
N ASN A 75 13.35 10.03 -5.28
CA ASN A 75 14.55 9.27 -4.94
C ASN A 75 15.57 9.41 -6.06
N VAL A 76 16.83 9.47 -5.69
CA VAL A 76 17.97 9.51 -6.61
C VAL A 76 19.03 8.51 -6.17
N SER A 77 19.86 8.06 -7.10
CA SER A 77 21.03 7.26 -6.82
C SER A 77 22.24 8.15 -6.49
N PRO A 78 23.30 7.61 -5.88
CA PRO A 78 24.54 8.36 -5.64
C PRO A 78 25.25 8.80 -6.92
N GLU A 79 24.92 8.18 -8.07
CA GLU A 79 25.49 8.49 -9.38
C GLU A 79 24.74 9.61 -10.12
N ASP A 80 23.55 10.00 -9.64
CA ASP A 80 22.74 11.05 -10.27
C ASP A 80 23.35 12.44 -10.03
N THR A 81 23.20 13.30 -11.01
CA THR A 81 23.74 14.65 -10.95
C THR A 81 22.81 15.64 -10.26
N LEU A 82 23.35 16.77 -9.82
CA LEU A 82 22.53 17.85 -9.26
C LEU A 82 21.46 18.36 -10.23
N ALA A 83 21.74 18.30 -11.54
CA ALA A 83 20.77 18.67 -12.57
C ALA A 83 19.56 17.73 -12.55
N ASP A 84 19.78 16.44 -12.36
CA ASP A 84 18.72 15.43 -12.26
C ASP A 84 17.85 15.67 -11.01
N VAL A 85 18.47 16.03 -9.89
CA VAL A 85 17.76 16.38 -8.65
C VAL A 85 16.88 17.61 -8.84
N ILE A 86 17.37 18.64 -9.54
CA ILE A 86 16.60 19.85 -9.81
C ILE A 86 15.41 19.53 -10.71
N ALA A 87 15.62 18.77 -11.79
CA ALA A 87 14.55 18.34 -12.68
C ALA A 87 13.50 17.49 -11.96
N LEU A 88 13.93 16.59 -11.08
CA LEU A 88 13.04 15.79 -10.26
C LEU A 88 12.21 16.66 -9.30
N LYS A 89 12.83 17.65 -8.67
CA LYS A 89 12.13 18.61 -7.81
C LYS A 89 11.07 19.41 -8.56
N GLU A 90 11.37 19.88 -9.76
CA GLU A 90 10.40 20.59 -10.60
C GLU A 90 9.23 19.69 -11.00
N LYS A 91 9.49 18.43 -11.29
CA LYS A 91 8.47 17.43 -11.66
C LYS A 91 7.57 17.01 -10.49
N THR A 92 8.15 16.77 -9.32
CA THR A 92 7.43 16.24 -8.14
C THR A 92 6.91 17.31 -7.18
N GLY A 93 7.51 18.51 -7.22
CA GLY A 93 7.20 19.59 -6.28
C GLY A 93 7.74 19.36 -4.86
N HIS A 94 8.47 18.28 -4.63
CA HIS A 94 9.03 17.96 -3.32
C HIS A 94 10.36 18.68 -3.10
N SER A 95 10.54 19.26 -1.92
CA SER A 95 11.79 19.93 -1.54
C SER A 95 12.85 18.99 -0.95
N THR A 96 12.44 17.79 -0.58
CA THR A 96 13.31 16.76 0.01
C THR A 96 13.44 15.61 -0.95
N VAL A 97 14.65 15.17 -1.22
CA VAL A 97 14.99 14.06 -2.10
C VAL A 97 15.81 13.06 -1.30
N ALA A 98 15.41 11.79 -1.31
CA ALA A 98 16.15 10.73 -0.65
C ALA A 98 17.20 10.16 -1.61
N VAL A 99 18.38 9.90 -1.09
CA VAL A 99 19.43 9.17 -1.84
C VAL A 99 19.36 7.70 -1.44
N THR A 100 19.06 6.84 -2.40
CA THR A 100 18.97 5.39 -2.22
C THR A 100 20.00 4.69 -3.11
N ALA A 101 20.35 3.46 -2.79
CA ALA A 101 21.41 2.75 -3.49
C ALA A 101 21.16 2.58 -5.01
N ASP A 102 19.91 2.51 -5.42
CA ASP A 102 19.46 2.26 -6.80
C ASP A 102 18.52 3.33 -7.37
N GLY A 103 18.33 4.44 -6.65
CA GLY A 103 17.40 5.50 -7.06
C GLY A 103 15.93 5.14 -6.96
N THR A 104 15.58 4.02 -6.36
CA THR A 104 14.19 3.54 -6.23
C THR A 104 13.69 3.65 -4.80
N ALA A 105 12.35 3.64 -4.62
CA ALA A 105 11.70 3.61 -3.31
C ALA A 105 11.70 2.20 -2.68
N ALA A 106 12.39 1.24 -3.26
CA ALA A 106 12.48 -0.11 -2.72
C ALA A 106 13.29 -0.08 -1.41
N PHE A 107 12.65 -0.48 -0.34
CA PHE A 107 13.33 -0.71 0.93
C PHE A 107 14.15 -2.01 0.85
N PRO A 108 15.32 -2.02 1.50
CA PRO A 108 16.03 -3.28 1.73
C PRO A 108 15.22 -4.22 2.61
#